data_e87e496b7a30ff29694255db87fab502
#
_entry.id   e87e496b7a30ff29694255db87fab502
#
_cell.length_a   1.000
_cell.length_b   1.000
_cell.length_c   1.000
_cell.angle_alpha   90.00
_cell.angle_beta   90.00
_cell.angle_gamma   90.00
#
_symmetry.space_group_name_H-M   'P 1'
#
loop_
_entity.id
_entity.type
_entity.pdbx_description
1 polymer ?
#
loop_
_entity_poly.entity_id
_entity_poly.type
_entity_poly.pdbx_seq_one_letter_code
_entity_poly.pdbx_strand_id
1 'polypeptide(L)'
;MLFYRAALPLSGQTLTYVAGIIRRHRAAIGSAWRKLNPGGQALLVLAYLRKGDPFAEIAAGFGVSTATAWRYVNETVALLAARAPRLRRALRDANDTGYAYIVIDGTLIPIDRVAADRPFYSGKHRRHGMNLQVIASPAGDVLGCPVRSRARCTT
;
A
#
# COMPACT_ATOMS: atom_id res chain seq x y z
N MET A 1 -25.31 -23.09 -0.42
CA MET A 1 -24.57 -21.82 -0.50
C MET A 1 -23.59 -21.78 0.66
N LEU A 2 -22.29 -21.88 0.40
CA LEU A 2 -21.25 -21.86 1.45
C LEU A 2 -20.91 -20.40 1.77
N PHE A 3 -21.23 -19.94 2.96
CA PHE A 3 -20.80 -18.63 3.46
C PHE A 3 -19.46 -18.79 4.20
N TYR A 4 -18.39 -18.35 3.56
CA TYR A 4 -17.10 -18.24 4.22
C TYR A 4 -16.96 -16.85 4.84
N ARG A 5 -16.96 -16.76 6.19
CA ARG A 5 -16.59 -15.52 6.90
C ARG A 5 -15.08 -15.37 6.87
N ALA A 6 -14.57 -14.61 5.92
CA ALA A 6 -13.18 -14.21 5.94
C ALA A 6 -12.99 -13.12 7.02
N ALA A 7 -12.40 -13.48 8.14
CA ALA A 7 -11.95 -12.48 9.11
C ALA A 7 -10.72 -11.78 8.53
N LEU A 8 -10.89 -10.50 8.17
CA LEU A 8 -9.77 -9.61 7.85
C LEU A 8 -9.31 -8.94 9.15
N PRO A 9 -8.06 -9.10 9.58
CA PRO A 9 -7.52 -8.40 10.74
C PRO A 9 -7.27 -6.93 10.38
N LEU A 10 -8.37 -6.18 10.25
CA LEU A 10 -8.39 -4.75 9.96
C LEU A 10 -9.11 -4.02 11.09
N SER A 11 -8.49 -2.93 11.57
CA SER A 11 -9.17 -2.08 12.55
C SER A 11 -10.27 -1.26 11.88
N GLY A 12 -11.36 -1.02 12.60
CA GLY A 12 -12.42 -0.13 12.14
C GLY A 12 -11.91 1.29 11.86
N GLN A 13 -10.90 1.73 12.60
CA GLN A 13 -10.24 3.04 12.38
C GLN A 13 -9.54 3.10 11.01
N THR A 14 -8.80 2.06 10.63
CA THR A 14 -8.17 1.99 9.31
C THR A 14 -9.19 2.06 8.19
N LEU A 15 -10.27 1.29 8.30
CA LEU A 15 -11.36 1.31 7.32
C LEU A 15 -11.99 2.69 7.20
N THR A 16 -12.31 3.32 8.33
CA THR A 16 -12.92 4.66 8.39
C THR A 16 -11.99 5.71 7.80
N TYR A 17 -10.70 5.64 8.10
CA TYR A 17 -9.69 6.56 7.57
C TYR A 17 -9.61 6.49 6.03
N VAL A 18 -9.46 5.28 5.47
CA VAL A 18 -9.38 5.08 4.02
C VAL A 18 -10.69 5.48 3.33
N ALA A 19 -11.84 5.11 3.89
CA ALA A 19 -13.15 5.53 3.38
C ALA A 19 -13.31 7.05 3.37
N GLY A 20 -12.79 7.74 4.39
CA GLY A 20 -12.76 9.20 4.48
C GLY A 20 -11.93 9.84 3.37
N ILE A 21 -10.77 9.26 3.04
CA ILE A 21 -9.92 9.71 1.93
C ILE A 21 -10.67 9.58 0.60
N ILE A 22 -11.27 8.42 0.34
CA ILE A 22 -12.02 8.15 -0.89
C ILE A 22 -13.21 9.09 -1.02
N ARG A 23 -13.95 9.32 0.08
CA ARG A 23 -15.10 10.24 0.09
C ARG A 23 -14.69 11.66 -0.32
N ARG A 24 -13.63 12.19 0.27
CA ARG A 24 -13.11 13.54 -0.08
C ARG A 24 -12.65 13.62 -1.53
N HIS A 25 -11.95 12.59 -2.01
CA HIS A 25 -11.52 12.53 -3.39
C HIS A 25 -12.70 12.52 -4.37
N ARG A 26 -13.70 11.66 -4.13
CA ARG A 26 -14.91 11.59 -4.97
C ARG A 26 -15.67 12.93 -5.00
N ALA A 27 -15.77 13.61 -3.87
CA ALA A 27 -16.38 14.95 -3.81
C ALA A 27 -15.57 15.96 -4.64
N ALA A 28 -14.25 15.93 -4.52
CA ALA A 28 -13.38 16.87 -5.26
C ALA A 28 -13.43 16.69 -6.78
N ILE A 29 -13.62 15.45 -7.28
CA ILE A 29 -13.72 15.17 -8.74
C ILE A 29 -15.18 15.11 -9.26
N GLY A 30 -16.17 15.42 -8.42
CA GLY A 30 -17.58 15.38 -8.80
C GLY A 30 -18.11 13.96 -9.15
N SER A 31 -17.46 12.92 -8.67
CA SER A 31 -17.82 11.53 -9.02
C SER A 31 -18.97 11.00 -8.14
N ALA A 32 -20.20 11.22 -8.59
CA ALA A 32 -21.42 10.84 -7.86
C ALA A 32 -21.76 9.34 -8.01
N TRP A 33 -21.52 8.77 -9.18
CA TRP A 33 -22.01 7.42 -9.54
C TRP A 33 -20.90 6.38 -9.48
N ARG A 34 -20.86 5.61 -8.39
CA ARG A 34 -19.94 4.48 -8.20
C ARG A 34 -20.73 3.30 -7.64
N LYS A 35 -20.45 2.09 -8.15
CA LYS A 35 -21.14 0.89 -7.71
C LYS A 35 -20.98 0.62 -6.21
N LEU A 36 -19.77 0.80 -5.68
CA LEU A 36 -19.52 0.70 -4.24
C LEU A 36 -19.51 2.09 -3.61
N ASN A 37 -20.05 2.20 -2.42
CA ASN A 37 -19.86 3.39 -1.58
C ASN A 37 -18.38 3.49 -1.11
N PRO A 38 -17.95 4.63 -0.54
CA PRO A 38 -16.55 4.79 -0.10
C PRO A 38 -16.07 3.73 0.88
N GLY A 39 -16.92 3.25 1.79
CA GLY A 39 -16.61 2.17 2.73
C GLY A 39 -16.40 0.83 2.02
N GLY A 40 -17.27 0.48 1.09
CA GLY A 40 -17.15 -0.74 0.28
C GLY A 40 -15.90 -0.72 -0.60
N GLN A 41 -15.57 0.42 -1.23
CA GLN A 41 -14.32 0.56 -1.97
C GLN A 41 -13.10 0.43 -1.05
N ALA A 42 -13.11 1.08 0.12
CA ALA A 42 -12.04 0.96 1.09
C ALA A 42 -11.84 -0.49 1.53
N LEU A 43 -12.92 -1.21 1.84
CA LEU A 43 -12.85 -2.61 2.23
C LEU A 43 -12.28 -3.50 1.12
N LEU A 44 -12.73 -3.32 -0.13
CA LEU A 44 -12.21 -4.03 -1.28
C LEU A 44 -10.68 -3.83 -1.41
N VAL A 45 -10.23 -2.58 -1.33
CA VAL A 45 -8.80 -2.26 -1.50
C VAL A 45 -7.97 -2.80 -0.34
N LEU A 46 -8.42 -2.65 0.89
CA LEU A 46 -7.72 -3.18 2.06
C LEU A 46 -7.67 -4.70 2.06
N ALA A 47 -8.73 -5.38 1.59
CA ALA A 47 -8.72 -6.82 1.40
C ALA A 47 -7.68 -7.24 0.35
N TYR A 48 -7.66 -6.56 -0.80
CA TYR A 48 -6.66 -6.80 -1.84
C TYR A 48 -5.23 -6.60 -1.34
N LEU A 49 -4.94 -5.48 -0.68
CA LEU A 49 -3.61 -5.19 -0.14
C LEU A 49 -3.17 -6.18 0.95
N ARG A 50 -4.11 -6.76 1.68
CA ARG A 50 -3.81 -7.71 2.75
C ARG A 50 -3.60 -9.14 2.25
N LYS A 51 -4.39 -9.56 1.26
CA LYS A 51 -4.41 -10.96 0.80
C LYS A 51 -3.64 -11.18 -0.50
N GLY A 52 -3.62 -10.18 -1.40
CA GLY A 52 -3.04 -10.32 -2.74
C GLY A 52 -3.86 -11.20 -3.68
N ASP A 53 -5.16 -11.39 -3.39
CA ASP A 53 -6.04 -12.21 -4.21
C ASP A 53 -6.14 -11.65 -5.66
N PRO A 54 -6.29 -12.48 -6.68
CA PRO A 54 -6.49 -12.03 -8.05
C PRO A 54 -7.69 -11.07 -8.18
N PHE A 55 -7.58 -10.09 -9.08
CA PHE A 55 -8.67 -9.12 -9.28
C PHE A 55 -10.02 -9.75 -9.64
N ALA A 56 -10.01 -10.90 -10.31
CA ALA A 56 -11.24 -11.62 -10.65
C ALA A 56 -11.98 -12.10 -9.38
N GLU A 57 -11.27 -12.64 -8.41
CA GLU A 57 -11.83 -13.14 -7.15
C GLU A 57 -12.33 -11.99 -6.26
N ILE A 58 -11.50 -10.94 -6.10
CA ILE A 58 -11.91 -9.73 -5.38
C ILE A 58 -13.15 -9.10 -6.02
N ALA A 59 -13.18 -8.98 -7.34
CA ALA A 59 -14.31 -8.42 -8.07
C ALA A 59 -15.59 -9.23 -7.84
N ALA A 60 -15.51 -10.55 -7.90
CA ALA A 60 -16.64 -11.45 -7.65
C ALA A 60 -17.15 -11.29 -6.21
N GLY A 61 -16.25 -11.25 -5.21
CA GLY A 61 -16.61 -11.09 -3.80
C GLY A 61 -17.34 -9.77 -3.49
N PHE A 62 -17.03 -8.70 -4.25
CA PHE A 62 -17.66 -7.39 -4.08
C PHE A 62 -18.75 -7.07 -5.12
N GLY A 63 -19.07 -8.01 -6.00
CA GLY A 63 -20.10 -7.83 -7.02
C GLY A 63 -19.81 -6.73 -8.04
N VAL A 64 -18.53 -6.50 -8.35
CA VAL A 64 -18.07 -5.53 -9.35
C VAL A 64 -17.36 -6.24 -10.51
N SER A 65 -17.11 -5.54 -11.62
CA SER A 65 -16.27 -6.10 -12.68
C SER A 65 -14.78 -6.05 -12.30
N THR A 66 -13.97 -6.95 -12.86
CA THR A 66 -12.52 -6.99 -12.68
C THR A 66 -11.86 -5.64 -13.00
N ALA A 67 -12.28 -4.97 -14.09
CA ALA A 67 -11.80 -3.65 -14.46
C ALA A 67 -12.18 -2.57 -13.42
N THR A 68 -13.33 -2.71 -12.78
CA THR A 68 -13.75 -1.79 -11.70
C THR A 68 -12.93 -2.03 -10.43
N ALA A 69 -12.69 -3.28 -10.05
CA ALA A 69 -11.83 -3.62 -8.92
C ALA A 69 -10.42 -3.07 -9.13
N TRP A 70 -9.84 -3.29 -10.31
CA TRP A 70 -8.52 -2.75 -10.67
C TRP A 70 -8.47 -1.21 -10.56
N ARG A 71 -9.47 -0.50 -11.10
CA ARG A 71 -9.54 0.97 -10.99
C ARG A 71 -9.65 1.43 -9.54
N TYR A 72 -10.47 0.78 -8.72
CA TYR A 72 -10.63 1.12 -7.30
C TYR A 72 -9.33 0.93 -6.52
N VAL A 73 -8.59 -0.15 -6.79
CA VAL A 73 -7.30 -0.40 -6.15
C VAL A 73 -6.30 0.68 -6.57
N ASN A 74 -6.11 0.91 -7.86
CA ASN A 74 -5.11 1.88 -8.32
C ASN A 74 -5.42 3.31 -7.85
N GLU A 75 -6.69 3.75 -7.94
CA GLU A 75 -7.12 5.05 -7.43
C GLU A 75 -6.80 5.20 -5.95
N THR A 76 -7.19 4.21 -5.14
CA THR A 76 -7.01 4.29 -3.69
C THR A 76 -5.54 4.20 -3.29
N VAL A 77 -4.76 3.33 -3.94
CA VAL A 77 -3.31 3.24 -3.72
C VAL A 77 -2.62 4.56 -4.04
N ALA A 78 -2.97 5.21 -5.15
CA ALA A 78 -2.43 6.54 -5.48
C ALA A 78 -2.78 7.60 -4.42
N LEU A 79 -4.01 7.58 -3.90
CA LEU A 79 -4.45 8.48 -2.83
C LEU A 79 -3.70 8.25 -1.51
N LEU A 80 -3.41 7.01 -1.17
CA LEU A 80 -2.63 6.63 0.00
C LEU A 80 -1.16 7.03 -0.17
N ALA A 81 -0.57 6.73 -1.33
CA ALA A 81 0.81 7.07 -1.65
C ALA A 81 1.07 8.58 -1.60
N ALA A 82 0.11 9.38 -2.08
CA ALA A 82 0.20 10.84 -1.99
C ALA A 82 0.22 11.38 -0.54
N ARG A 83 -0.23 10.58 0.43
CA ARG A 83 -0.27 10.91 1.86
C ARG A 83 0.83 10.24 2.67
N ALA A 84 1.59 9.36 2.05
CA ALA A 84 2.71 8.71 2.74
C ALA A 84 3.73 9.76 3.21
N PRO A 85 4.22 9.68 4.45
CA PRO A 85 5.20 10.61 4.96
C PRO A 85 6.50 10.51 4.14
N ARG A 86 6.98 11.66 3.67
CA ARG A 86 8.30 11.75 3.01
C ARG A 86 9.40 11.56 4.05
N LEU A 87 10.54 11.01 3.63
CA LEU A 87 11.70 10.76 4.50
C LEU A 87 12.02 11.95 5.41
N ARG A 88 12.14 13.15 4.86
CA ARG A 88 12.46 14.36 5.65
C ARG A 88 11.42 14.68 6.71
N ARG A 89 10.16 14.37 6.44
CA ARG A 89 9.09 14.58 7.43
C ARG A 89 9.15 13.51 8.51
N ALA A 90 9.29 12.25 8.15
CA ALA A 90 9.42 11.16 9.11
C ALA A 90 10.61 11.37 10.07
N LEU A 91 11.75 11.85 9.55
CA LEU A 91 12.92 12.17 10.37
C LEU A 91 12.69 13.36 11.30
N ARG A 92 12.00 14.41 10.84
CA ARG A 92 11.63 15.55 11.70
C ARG A 92 10.67 15.14 12.80
N ASP A 93 9.60 14.45 12.43
CA ASP A 93 8.58 13.99 13.38
C ASP A 93 9.22 13.07 14.45
N ALA A 94 10.20 12.24 14.06
CA ALA A 94 10.97 11.41 14.99
C ALA A 94 11.84 12.23 15.95
N ASN A 95 12.50 13.28 15.45
CA ASN A 95 13.31 14.19 16.26
C ASN A 95 12.43 14.99 17.22
N ASP A 96 11.30 15.53 16.74
CA ASP A 96 10.36 16.32 17.53
C ASP A 96 9.69 15.48 18.66
N THR A 97 9.55 14.16 18.42
CA THR A 97 9.06 13.21 19.43
C THR A 97 10.13 12.88 20.48
N GLY A 98 11.40 13.24 20.24
CA GLY A 98 12.50 13.03 21.18
C GLY A 98 13.00 11.60 21.24
N TYR A 99 12.86 10.82 20.15
CA TYR A 99 13.43 9.49 20.10
C TYR A 99 14.97 9.53 20.16
N ALA A 100 15.55 8.73 21.05
CA ALA A 100 17.00 8.63 21.21
C ALA A 100 17.68 8.03 19.95
N TYR A 101 16.96 7.20 19.20
CA TYR A 101 17.39 6.62 17.94
C TYR A 101 16.19 6.22 17.09
N ILE A 102 16.42 5.95 15.83
CA ILE A 102 15.46 5.35 14.91
C ILE A 102 16.07 4.09 14.29
N VAL A 103 15.22 3.15 13.94
CA VAL A 103 15.62 1.94 13.22
C VAL A 103 15.43 2.17 11.72
N ILE A 104 16.47 1.94 10.93
CA ILE A 104 16.39 1.96 9.47
C ILE A 104 16.70 0.55 8.98
N ASP A 105 15.74 -0.10 8.35
CA ASP A 105 15.90 -1.41 7.75
C ASP A 105 15.57 -1.38 6.26
N GLY A 106 16.17 -2.30 5.51
CA GLY A 106 15.97 -2.43 4.07
C GLY A 106 15.56 -3.84 3.70
N THR A 107 14.43 -3.98 3.02
CA THR A 107 13.98 -5.26 2.49
C THR A 107 13.87 -5.22 0.96
N LEU A 108 14.12 -6.36 0.32
CA LEU A 108 13.94 -6.53 -1.11
C LEU A 108 12.57 -7.13 -1.37
N ILE A 109 11.69 -6.38 -2.02
CA ILE A 109 10.41 -6.90 -2.52
C ILE A 109 10.66 -7.56 -3.87
N PRO A 110 10.46 -8.88 -4.01
CA PRO A 110 10.59 -9.56 -5.28
C PRO A 110 9.63 -8.98 -6.33
N ILE A 111 10.10 -8.88 -7.56
CA ILE A 111 9.27 -8.53 -8.72
C ILE A 111 9.35 -9.63 -9.75
N ASP A 112 8.32 -9.76 -10.58
CA ASP A 112 8.34 -10.69 -11.70
C ASP A 112 9.45 -10.33 -12.68
N ARG A 113 10.07 -11.37 -13.24
CA ARG A 113 11.22 -11.24 -14.12
C ARG A 113 10.80 -10.85 -15.52
N VAL A 114 11.01 -9.57 -15.89
CA VAL A 114 10.86 -9.10 -17.27
C VAL A 114 12.21 -8.66 -17.78
N ALA A 115 12.48 -8.84 -19.07
CA ALA A 115 13.79 -8.50 -19.67
C ALA A 115 14.21 -7.02 -19.47
N ALA A 116 13.21 -6.12 -19.36
CA ALA A 116 13.42 -4.70 -19.08
C ALA A 116 13.85 -4.39 -17.63
N ASP A 117 13.80 -5.36 -16.71
CA ASP A 117 14.01 -5.16 -15.27
C ASP A 117 15.44 -5.41 -14.80
N ARG A 118 16.44 -5.44 -15.72
CA ARG A 118 17.87 -5.52 -15.36
C ARG A 118 18.29 -4.51 -14.28
N PRO A 119 17.79 -3.25 -14.28
CA PRO A 119 18.14 -2.28 -13.24
C PRO A 119 17.67 -2.65 -11.84
N PHE A 120 16.76 -3.62 -11.71
CA PHE A 120 16.20 -4.10 -10.45
C PHE A 120 16.81 -5.40 -9.96
N TYR A 121 17.90 -5.89 -10.60
CA TYR A 121 18.58 -7.08 -10.15
C TYR A 121 19.46 -6.79 -8.93
N SER A 122 19.28 -7.56 -7.86
CA SER A 122 20.10 -7.53 -6.66
C SER A 122 21.14 -8.65 -6.71
N GLY A 123 22.42 -8.31 -6.88
CA GLY A 123 23.52 -9.27 -6.85
C GLY A 123 23.63 -9.99 -5.50
N LYS A 124 23.38 -9.29 -4.39
CA LYS A 124 23.40 -9.84 -3.03
C LYS A 124 22.36 -10.94 -2.85
N HIS A 125 21.15 -10.74 -3.36
CA HIS A 125 20.03 -11.68 -3.19
C HIS A 125 19.81 -12.58 -4.41
N ARG A 126 20.60 -12.40 -5.49
CA ARG A 126 20.51 -13.14 -6.76
C ARG A 126 19.09 -13.20 -7.35
N ARG A 127 18.33 -12.09 -7.18
CA ARG A 127 16.95 -11.98 -7.68
C ARG A 127 16.62 -10.54 -8.07
N HIS A 128 15.59 -10.39 -8.90
CA HIS A 128 15.01 -9.10 -9.22
C HIS A 128 14.09 -8.65 -8.09
N GLY A 129 14.16 -7.37 -7.75
CA GLY A 129 13.32 -6.79 -6.71
C GLY A 129 13.53 -5.30 -6.55
N MET A 130 12.59 -4.66 -5.88
CA MET A 130 12.70 -3.28 -5.44
C MET A 130 13.20 -3.23 -4.01
N ASN A 131 14.18 -2.39 -3.76
CA ASN A 131 14.65 -2.16 -2.39
C ASN A 131 13.71 -1.16 -1.69
N LEU A 132 13.10 -1.62 -0.62
CA LEU A 132 12.23 -0.84 0.23
C LEU A 132 12.96 -0.55 1.54
N GLN A 133 13.12 0.73 1.89
CA GLN A 133 13.63 1.14 3.19
C GLN A 133 12.46 1.48 4.11
N VAL A 134 12.50 0.99 5.33
CA VAL A 134 11.53 1.28 6.38
C VAL A 134 12.24 2.04 7.49
N ILE A 135 11.61 3.09 7.97
CA ILE A 135 12.04 3.83 9.16
C ILE A 135 11.03 3.53 10.26
N ALA A 136 11.51 3.04 11.38
CA ALA A 136 10.68 2.71 12.52
C ALA A 136 11.14 3.42 13.80
N SER A 137 10.21 3.61 14.73
CA SER A 137 10.49 4.04 16.10
C SER A 137 11.23 2.95 16.89
N PRO A 138 11.80 3.26 18.06
CA PRO A 138 12.35 2.25 18.95
C PRO A 138 11.33 1.18 19.38
N ALA A 139 10.04 1.50 19.38
CA ALA A 139 8.95 0.58 19.67
C ALA A 139 8.51 -0.29 18.48
N GLY A 140 9.05 -0.03 17.27
CA GLY A 140 8.72 -0.77 16.07
C GLY A 140 7.60 -0.15 15.22
N ASP A 141 7.09 1.04 15.58
CA ASP A 141 6.08 1.72 14.78
C ASP A 141 6.68 2.29 13.50
N VAL A 142 6.04 2.05 12.36
CA VAL A 142 6.52 2.55 11.07
C VAL A 142 6.30 4.05 10.96
N LEU A 143 7.39 4.81 10.93
CA LEU A 143 7.40 6.28 10.80
C LEU A 143 7.40 6.72 9.35
N GLY A 144 7.98 5.91 8.46
CA GLY A 144 8.04 6.23 7.05
C GLY A 144 8.62 5.09 6.22
N CYS A 145 8.31 5.14 4.92
CA CYS A 145 8.74 4.13 3.97
C CYS A 145 9.21 4.81 2.68
N PRO A 146 10.44 5.38 2.66
CA PRO A 146 10.97 5.98 1.46
C PRO A 146 11.29 4.88 0.44
N VAL A 147 10.49 4.79 -0.62
CA VAL A 147 10.74 3.88 -1.73
C VAL A 147 11.98 4.33 -2.49
N ARG A 148 13.04 3.56 -2.51
CA ARG A 148 14.14 3.69 -3.46
C ARG A 148 13.90 2.77 -4.65
N SER A 149 13.68 3.36 -5.79
CA SER A 149 13.21 2.74 -7.02
C SER A 149 14.24 1.92 -7.81
N ARG A 150 15.43 1.60 -7.29
CA ARG A 150 16.41 0.75 -7.99
C ARG A 150 17.27 0.00 -6.98
N ALA A 151 17.35 -1.31 -7.09
CA ALA A 151 18.43 -2.07 -6.48
C ALA A 151 19.73 -1.67 -7.15
N ARG A 152 20.49 -0.72 -6.59
CA ARG A 152 21.86 -0.49 -7.07
C ARG A 152 22.71 -1.63 -6.55
N CYS A 153 23.33 -2.35 -7.47
CA CYS A 153 24.47 -3.19 -7.19
C CYS A 153 25.58 -2.26 -6.65
N THR A 154 25.87 -2.29 -5.36
CA THR A 154 27.14 -1.84 -4.83
C THR A 154 28.08 -3.01 -4.97
N THR A 155 29.02 -2.88 -5.92
CA THR A 155 30.28 -3.65 -6.00
C THR A 155 31.02 -3.58 -4.68
#